data_85575f9b3f36ddde3c42d4d720098963
#
_entry.id   85575f9b3f36ddde3c42d4d720098963
#
_cell.length_a   1.000
_cell.length_b   1.000
_cell.length_c   1.000
_cell.angle_alpha   90.00
_cell.angle_beta   90.00
_cell.angle_gamma   90.00
#
_symmetry.space_group_name_H-M   'P 1'
#
loop_
_entity.id
_entity.type
_entity.pdbx_description
1 polymer ?
#
loop_
_entity_poly.entity_id
_entity_poly.type
_entity_poly.pdbx_seq_one_letter_code
_entity_poly.pdbx_strand_id
1 'polypeptide(L)'
;MKMNRFLLTGCAGFIGSHALDLLLSHGHFVAGVDKMTYAADEENIKRHESNPNFKFFELDICDQAGIKNIIQENNINCIINFGAETHVDNSILGNNCFIDSNITGVKSLMENCKDLNIPICHISTDEVYGPIKDGSFSENDKLSPKNFYSATKAAAEHIVCAYANTFDLDYVMVRMSNNYGPRQNSEKFVPTIIRSLKNNKKIPLYGDGKNVRDWIYVEDSVKIIYNIIQFTSFNNEVYNVSLCDERNNVEVIQTMLDHFGLEWGDCVEFVDDRLGHDSRYSITNHKMLHLIDFKTTSFEDGIR
;
A
#
# COMPACT_ATOMS: atom_id res chain seq x y z
N MET A 1 -7.25 -18.83 17.10
CA MET A 1 -6.05 -18.38 16.36
C MET A 1 -4.88 -18.23 17.32
N LYS A 2 -3.65 -18.58 16.90
CA LYS A 2 -2.46 -18.30 17.70
C LYS A 2 -2.21 -16.79 17.68
N MET A 3 -1.98 -16.19 18.83
CA MET A 3 -1.68 -14.76 18.94
C MET A 3 -0.29 -14.50 18.35
N ASN A 4 -0.23 -13.74 17.26
CA ASN A 4 1.03 -13.31 16.66
C ASN A 4 1.47 -11.95 17.23
N ARG A 5 2.76 -11.66 17.09
CA ARG A 5 3.38 -10.41 17.52
C ARG A 5 4.05 -9.78 16.31
N PHE A 6 3.44 -8.73 15.79
CA PHE A 6 3.84 -8.11 14.54
C PHE A 6 4.70 -6.86 14.74
N LEU A 7 5.74 -6.70 13.92
CA LEU A 7 6.31 -5.40 13.61
C LEU A 7 5.55 -4.85 12.40
N LEU A 8 4.86 -3.74 12.55
CA LEU A 8 4.10 -3.08 11.49
C LEU A 8 4.78 -1.76 11.13
N THR A 9 5.44 -1.68 9.99
CA THR A 9 6.06 -0.44 9.53
C THR A 9 5.10 0.39 8.69
N GLY A 10 5.22 1.71 8.70
CA GLY A 10 4.28 2.61 8.01
C GLY A 10 2.91 2.66 8.69
N CYS A 11 2.84 2.38 10.00
CA CYS A 11 1.58 2.22 10.73
C CYS A 11 0.80 3.53 10.95
N ALA A 12 1.44 4.69 10.82
CA ALA A 12 0.79 5.99 10.87
C ALA A 12 0.25 6.46 9.51
N GLY A 13 0.64 5.77 8.41
CA GLY A 13 0.18 6.07 7.06
C GLY A 13 -1.22 5.51 6.76
N PHE A 14 -1.69 5.74 5.53
CA PHE A 14 -3.03 5.36 5.07
C PHE A 14 -3.34 3.86 5.26
N ILE A 15 -2.71 2.98 4.48
CA ILE A 15 -3.04 1.54 4.50
C ILE A 15 -2.56 0.89 5.80
N GLY A 16 -1.36 1.27 6.27
CA GLY A 16 -0.78 0.73 7.51
C GLY A 16 -1.65 0.98 8.75
N SER A 17 -2.35 2.11 8.82
CA SER A 17 -3.26 2.40 9.94
C SER A 17 -4.53 1.52 9.94
N HIS A 18 -5.04 1.13 8.77
CA HIS A 18 -6.13 0.16 8.68
C HIS A 18 -5.64 -1.26 9.02
N ALA A 19 -4.42 -1.62 8.63
CA ALA A 19 -3.81 -2.87 9.04
C ALA A 19 -3.62 -2.92 10.57
N LEU A 20 -3.20 -1.80 11.19
CA LEU A 20 -3.11 -1.68 12.65
C LEU A 20 -4.45 -1.96 13.33
N ASP A 21 -5.53 -1.28 12.87
CA ASP A 21 -6.88 -1.49 13.39
C ASP A 21 -7.28 -2.96 13.32
N LEU A 22 -7.08 -3.60 12.17
CA LEU A 22 -7.44 -5.00 11.93
C LEU A 22 -6.66 -5.95 12.83
N LEU A 23 -5.34 -5.81 12.92
CA LEU A 23 -4.49 -6.68 13.75
C LEU A 23 -4.85 -6.58 15.23
N LEU A 24 -5.08 -5.38 15.73
CA LEU A 24 -5.49 -5.17 17.12
C LEU A 24 -6.88 -5.73 17.42
N SER A 25 -7.84 -5.60 16.48
CA SER A 25 -9.18 -6.16 16.61
C SER A 25 -9.17 -7.70 16.69
N HIS A 26 -8.16 -8.35 16.10
CA HIS A 26 -7.95 -9.80 16.20
C HIS A 26 -7.14 -10.21 17.45
N GLY A 27 -6.81 -9.27 18.32
CA GLY A 27 -6.09 -9.52 19.58
C GLY A 27 -4.60 -9.78 19.42
N HIS A 28 -4.01 -9.44 18.26
CA HIS A 28 -2.57 -9.52 18.05
C HIS A 28 -1.82 -8.40 18.78
N PHE A 29 -0.57 -8.65 19.13
CA PHE A 29 0.33 -7.59 19.58
C PHE A 29 0.97 -6.90 18.36
N VAL A 30 1.01 -5.58 18.38
CA VAL A 30 1.62 -4.79 17.30
C VAL A 30 2.66 -3.81 17.86
N ALA A 31 3.90 -3.94 17.44
CA ALA A 31 4.90 -2.90 17.53
C ALA A 31 4.82 -2.08 16.24
N GLY A 32 4.18 -0.90 16.30
CA GLY A 32 4.06 0.00 15.17
C GLY A 32 5.31 0.87 15.03
N VAL A 33 5.85 0.95 13.83
CA VAL A 33 7.02 1.79 13.49
C VAL A 33 6.65 2.73 12.36
N ASP A 34 6.94 4.01 12.54
CA ASP A 34 6.81 5.04 11.51
C ASP A 34 7.83 6.16 11.76
N LYS A 35 8.40 6.75 10.71
CA LYS A 35 9.31 7.89 10.85
C LYS A 35 8.59 9.24 10.82
N MET A 36 7.25 9.23 10.82
CA MET A 36 6.35 10.39 10.89
C MET A 36 6.65 11.43 9.82
N THR A 37 6.62 11.00 8.55
CA THR A 37 6.75 11.90 7.40
C THR A 37 5.45 12.66 7.11
N TYR A 38 5.45 13.49 6.06
CA TYR A 38 4.27 14.24 5.60
C TYR A 38 3.04 13.35 5.31
N ALA A 39 3.23 12.07 5.06
CA ALA A 39 2.15 11.10 4.77
C ALA A 39 1.60 10.40 6.01
N ALA A 40 2.22 10.61 7.18
CA ALA A 40 1.78 10.07 8.45
C ALA A 40 0.77 10.99 9.14
N ASP A 41 -0.15 10.39 9.91
CA ASP A 41 -1.10 11.11 10.75
C ASP A 41 -1.04 10.56 12.18
N GLU A 42 -0.69 11.43 13.14
CA GLU A 42 -0.62 11.06 14.56
C GLU A 42 -1.95 10.51 15.09
N GLU A 43 -3.08 10.98 14.60
CA GLU A 43 -4.40 10.51 15.04
C GLU A 43 -4.60 9.01 14.75
N ASN A 44 -3.91 8.48 13.74
CA ASN A 44 -3.90 7.06 13.44
C ASN A 44 -3.25 6.22 14.55
N ILE A 45 -2.35 6.82 15.32
CA ILE A 45 -1.62 6.19 16.42
C ILE A 45 -2.31 6.45 17.76
N LYS A 46 -2.67 7.71 18.04
CA LYS A 46 -3.27 8.15 19.30
C LYS A 46 -4.52 7.38 19.70
N ARG A 47 -5.35 7.00 18.72
CA ARG A 47 -6.56 6.19 18.97
C ARG A 47 -6.28 4.85 19.64
N HIS A 48 -5.04 4.35 19.61
CA HIS A 48 -4.62 3.06 20.15
C HIS A 48 -3.66 3.17 21.34
N GLU A 49 -3.33 4.37 21.83
CA GLU A 49 -2.37 4.57 22.94
C GLU A 49 -2.74 3.79 24.21
N SER A 50 -4.02 3.63 24.48
CA SER A 50 -4.49 2.87 25.65
C SER A 50 -4.58 1.36 25.44
N ASN A 51 -4.33 0.85 24.23
CA ASN A 51 -4.42 -0.56 23.93
C ASN A 51 -3.17 -1.31 24.43
N PRO A 52 -3.29 -2.26 25.38
CA PRO A 52 -2.13 -2.96 25.94
C PRO A 52 -1.39 -3.84 24.92
N ASN A 53 -2.02 -4.13 23.77
CA ASN A 53 -1.42 -4.89 22.68
C ASN A 53 -0.75 -3.99 21.63
N PHE A 54 -0.63 -2.69 21.87
CA PHE A 54 0.01 -1.76 20.95
C PHE A 54 1.16 -1.02 21.61
N LYS A 55 2.26 -0.88 20.89
CA LYS A 55 3.35 0.05 21.20
C LYS A 55 3.78 0.76 19.95
N PHE A 56 3.93 2.07 20.02
CA PHE A 56 4.43 2.89 18.92
C PHE A 56 5.90 3.26 19.13
N PHE A 57 6.66 3.26 18.04
CA PHE A 57 8.05 3.67 17.97
C PHE A 57 8.25 4.60 16.78
N GLU A 58 8.59 5.86 17.06
CA GLU A 58 9.00 6.80 16.02
C GLU A 58 10.44 6.46 15.62
N LEU A 59 10.59 5.78 14.46
CA LEU A 59 11.89 5.29 13.99
C LEU A 59 11.86 5.12 12.46
N ASP A 60 13.00 5.43 11.80
CA ASP A 60 13.22 5.10 10.40
C ASP A 60 13.57 3.61 10.25
N ILE A 61 12.96 2.93 9.28
CA ILE A 61 13.26 1.52 8.98
C ILE A 61 14.71 1.31 8.49
N CYS A 62 15.41 2.38 8.13
CA CYS A 62 16.84 2.36 7.82
C CYS A 62 17.71 2.16 9.07
N ASP A 63 17.20 2.43 10.27
CA ASP A 63 17.91 2.15 11.53
C ASP A 63 17.80 0.65 11.88
N GLN A 64 18.71 -0.14 11.28
CA GLN A 64 18.74 -1.58 11.47
C GLN A 64 18.87 -1.99 12.94
N ALA A 65 19.67 -1.28 13.73
CA ALA A 65 19.91 -1.60 15.15
C ALA A 65 18.66 -1.29 15.99
N GLY A 66 18.04 -0.13 15.77
CA GLY A 66 16.79 0.25 16.43
C GLY A 66 15.67 -0.75 16.13
N ILE A 67 15.48 -1.14 14.86
CA ILE A 67 14.51 -2.17 14.47
C ILE A 67 14.81 -3.52 15.15
N LYS A 68 16.08 -3.95 15.20
CA LYS A 68 16.49 -5.20 15.88
C LYS A 68 16.10 -5.19 17.35
N ASN A 69 16.36 -4.10 18.05
CA ASN A 69 16.01 -3.94 19.46
C ASN A 69 14.49 -4.05 19.68
N ILE A 70 13.69 -3.35 18.85
CA ILE A 70 12.23 -3.43 18.93
C ILE A 70 11.74 -4.87 18.75
N ILE A 71 12.26 -5.60 17.77
CA ILE A 71 11.90 -6.99 17.50
C ILE A 71 12.19 -7.87 18.71
N GLN A 72 13.39 -7.78 19.27
CA GLN A 72 13.84 -8.62 20.40
C GLN A 72 13.08 -8.29 21.69
N GLU A 73 13.00 -7.02 22.08
CA GLU A 73 12.35 -6.59 23.32
C GLU A 73 10.85 -6.89 23.34
N ASN A 74 10.20 -6.90 22.17
CA ASN A 74 8.78 -7.18 22.07
C ASN A 74 8.46 -8.58 21.58
N ASN A 75 9.45 -9.48 21.42
CA ASN A 75 9.29 -10.86 20.95
C ASN A 75 8.48 -10.93 19.64
N ILE A 76 8.80 -10.07 18.69
CA ILE A 76 8.15 -10.03 17.38
C ILE A 76 8.47 -11.31 16.60
N ASN A 77 7.47 -11.89 15.95
CA ASN A 77 7.61 -13.12 15.18
C ASN A 77 7.24 -12.96 13.69
N CYS A 78 6.86 -11.76 13.26
CA CYS A 78 6.55 -11.46 11.87
C CYS A 78 6.66 -9.97 11.61
N ILE A 79 7.18 -9.58 10.43
CA ILE A 79 7.19 -8.20 9.95
C ILE A 79 6.11 -8.03 8.87
N ILE A 80 5.35 -6.92 8.93
CA ILE A 80 4.50 -6.46 7.83
C ILE A 80 4.99 -5.08 7.42
N ASN A 81 5.53 -4.97 6.22
CA ASN A 81 6.18 -3.76 5.75
C ASN A 81 5.30 -2.93 4.81
N PHE A 82 4.61 -1.90 5.35
CA PHE A 82 3.96 -0.83 4.58
C PHE A 82 4.83 0.42 4.45
N GLY A 83 5.94 0.51 5.21
CA GLY A 83 6.84 1.68 5.18
C GLY A 83 7.46 1.89 3.81
N ALA A 84 7.08 2.98 3.13
CA ALA A 84 7.57 3.34 1.81
C ALA A 84 7.27 4.81 1.49
N GLU A 85 8.08 5.43 0.65
CA GLU A 85 7.71 6.64 -0.07
C GLU A 85 6.91 6.26 -1.32
N THR A 86 5.75 6.92 -1.56
CA THR A 86 4.76 6.45 -2.53
C THR A 86 4.21 7.50 -3.50
N HIS A 87 4.63 8.76 -3.41
CA HIS A 87 4.10 9.82 -4.26
C HIS A 87 4.93 9.96 -5.54
N VAL A 88 4.35 9.56 -6.69
CA VAL A 88 5.07 9.53 -7.98
C VAL A 88 5.64 10.90 -8.34
N ASP A 89 4.86 11.99 -8.22
CA ASP A 89 5.33 13.33 -8.58
C ASP A 89 6.50 13.78 -7.69
N ASN A 90 6.46 13.46 -6.38
CA ASN A 90 7.58 13.72 -5.48
C ASN A 90 8.83 12.92 -5.88
N SER A 91 8.67 11.72 -6.45
CA SER A 91 9.80 10.91 -6.93
C SER A 91 10.52 11.53 -8.14
N ILE A 92 9.83 12.37 -8.90
CA ILE A 92 10.39 13.10 -10.05
C ILE A 92 11.17 14.34 -9.57
N LEU A 93 10.68 15.01 -8.52
CA LEU A 93 11.28 16.23 -7.98
C LEU A 93 12.47 15.99 -7.06
N GLY A 94 12.50 14.86 -6.34
CA GLY A 94 13.59 14.49 -5.44
C GLY A 94 13.51 13.01 -5.05
N ASN A 95 14.54 12.24 -5.36
CA ASN A 95 14.48 10.78 -5.36
C ASN A 95 15.25 10.08 -4.24
N ASN A 96 16.10 10.77 -3.48
CA ASN A 96 16.93 10.15 -2.44
C ASN A 96 16.08 9.48 -1.35
N CYS A 97 15.01 10.12 -0.90
CA CYS A 97 14.14 9.55 0.14
C CYS A 97 13.44 8.25 -0.34
N PHE A 98 13.20 8.09 -1.65
CA PHE A 98 12.69 6.86 -2.24
C PHE A 98 13.71 5.72 -2.21
N ILE A 99 14.98 6.03 -2.48
CA ILE A 99 16.07 5.05 -2.36
C ILE A 99 16.25 4.66 -0.89
N ASP A 100 16.28 5.64 0.01
CA ASP A 100 16.46 5.38 1.43
C ASP A 100 15.33 4.52 1.98
N SER A 101 14.07 4.94 1.83
CA SER A 101 12.93 4.21 2.40
C SER A 101 12.66 2.89 1.68
N ASN A 102 12.59 2.91 0.32
CA ASN A 102 12.09 1.74 -0.43
C ASN A 102 13.19 0.70 -0.69
N ILE A 103 14.45 1.07 -0.69
CA ILE A 103 15.58 0.17 -0.99
C ILE A 103 16.41 -0.08 0.29
N THR A 104 17.00 0.96 0.87
CA THR A 104 17.88 0.82 2.05
C THR A 104 17.08 0.34 3.26
N GLY A 105 15.88 0.89 3.48
CA GLY A 105 14.99 0.46 4.55
C GLY A 105 14.57 -1.01 4.41
N VAL A 106 14.19 -1.45 3.19
CA VAL A 106 13.85 -2.86 2.95
C VAL A 106 15.05 -3.77 3.18
N LYS A 107 16.25 -3.38 2.72
CA LYS A 107 17.48 -4.12 3.03
C LYS A 107 17.69 -4.24 4.54
N SER A 108 17.50 -3.16 5.30
CA SER A 108 17.62 -3.16 6.76
C SER A 108 16.65 -4.14 7.42
N LEU A 109 15.39 -4.19 6.97
CA LEU A 109 14.41 -5.18 7.45
C LEU A 109 14.85 -6.61 7.13
N MET A 110 15.33 -6.86 5.91
CA MET A 110 15.81 -8.20 5.51
C MET A 110 17.05 -8.67 6.30
N GLU A 111 17.95 -7.77 6.65
CA GLU A 111 19.05 -8.10 7.58
C GLU A 111 18.53 -8.55 8.94
N ASN A 112 17.49 -7.89 9.46
CA ASN A 112 16.86 -8.30 10.72
C ASN A 112 16.10 -9.64 10.58
N CYS A 113 15.41 -9.88 9.45
CA CYS A 113 14.78 -11.18 9.15
C CYS A 113 15.84 -12.29 9.18
N LYS A 114 16.98 -12.08 8.53
CA LYS A 114 18.10 -13.02 8.49
C LYS A 114 18.67 -13.30 9.89
N ASP A 115 18.96 -12.24 10.64
CA ASP A 115 19.61 -12.36 11.96
C ASP A 115 18.72 -13.04 13.01
N LEU A 116 17.40 -12.87 12.89
CA LEU A 116 16.43 -13.31 13.90
C LEU A 116 15.53 -14.45 13.42
N ASN A 117 15.70 -14.87 12.17
CA ASN A 117 14.92 -15.92 11.51
C ASN A 117 13.39 -15.69 11.63
N ILE A 118 12.94 -14.49 11.23
CA ILE A 118 11.52 -14.14 11.22
C ILE A 118 11.03 -13.79 9.82
N PRO A 119 9.80 -14.20 9.45
CA PRO A 119 9.24 -13.96 8.13
C PRO A 119 8.81 -12.51 7.93
N ILE A 120 8.65 -12.14 6.65
CA ILE A 120 8.20 -10.80 6.25
C ILE A 120 7.05 -10.88 5.23
N CYS A 121 6.02 -10.05 5.44
CA CYS A 121 5.06 -9.67 4.41
C CYS A 121 5.47 -8.30 3.85
N HIS A 122 5.94 -8.28 2.59
CA HIS A 122 6.35 -7.04 1.92
C HIS A 122 5.25 -6.52 1.00
N ILE A 123 4.83 -5.27 1.22
CA ILE A 123 3.80 -4.64 0.41
C ILE A 123 4.45 -3.89 -0.76
N SER A 124 4.08 -4.29 -1.96
CA SER A 124 4.49 -3.72 -3.25
C SER A 124 3.28 -3.11 -4.00
N THR A 125 3.42 -2.89 -5.28
CA THR A 125 2.44 -2.22 -6.13
C THR A 125 2.36 -2.91 -7.51
N ASP A 126 1.21 -2.83 -8.17
CA ASP A 126 1.01 -3.25 -9.56
C ASP A 126 1.85 -2.44 -10.55
N GLU A 127 2.24 -1.22 -10.19
CA GLU A 127 3.09 -0.36 -11.03
C GLU A 127 4.46 -0.98 -11.36
N VAL A 128 4.91 -1.98 -10.60
CA VAL A 128 6.18 -2.68 -10.88
C VAL A 128 6.17 -3.42 -12.22
N TYR A 129 5.00 -3.82 -12.70
CA TYR A 129 4.84 -4.44 -14.03
C TYR A 129 4.99 -3.44 -15.17
N GLY A 130 4.73 -2.15 -14.91
CA GLY A 130 4.59 -1.12 -15.93
C GLY A 130 3.19 -1.10 -16.58
N PRO A 131 2.96 -0.19 -17.54
CA PRO A 131 1.66 -0.06 -18.21
C PRO A 131 1.39 -1.22 -19.17
N ILE A 132 0.10 -1.58 -19.31
CA ILE A 132 -0.37 -2.61 -20.23
C ILE A 132 -1.57 -2.08 -21.03
N LYS A 133 -1.54 -2.30 -22.36
CA LYS A 133 -2.63 -1.85 -23.22
C LYS A 133 -3.81 -2.80 -23.17
N ASP A 134 -3.56 -4.09 -23.32
CA ASP A 134 -4.57 -5.15 -23.41
C ASP A 134 -4.20 -6.30 -22.47
N GLY A 135 -5.17 -6.95 -21.86
CA GLY A 135 -4.97 -8.03 -20.89
C GLY A 135 -4.61 -7.54 -19.49
N SER A 136 -4.07 -8.42 -18.67
CA SER A 136 -3.70 -8.15 -17.28
C SER A 136 -2.46 -8.95 -16.90
N PHE A 137 -1.56 -8.40 -16.09
CA PHE A 137 -0.38 -9.09 -15.60
C PHE A 137 -0.73 -10.11 -14.51
N SER A 138 -0.09 -11.25 -14.57
CA SER A 138 -0.06 -12.27 -13.51
C SER A 138 1.22 -12.13 -12.66
N GLU A 139 1.27 -12.84 -11.55
CA GLU A 139 2.42 -12.81 -10.64
C GLU A 139 3.73 -13.31 -11.29
N ASN A 140 3.62 -14.10 -12.37
CA ASN A 140 4.78 -14.66 -13.10
C ASN A 140 5.30 -13.75 -14.21
N ASP A 141 4.63 -12.63 -14.48
CA ASP A 141 5.05 -11.71 -15.52
C ASP A 141 6.27 -10.88 -15.10
N LYS A 142 7.04 -10.44 -16.11
CA LYS A 142 8.26 -9.67 -15.89
C LYS A 142 7.96 -8.27 -15.40
N LEU A 143 8.75 -7.78 -14.46
CA LEU A 143 8.70 -6.41 -14.00
C LEU A 143 9.34 -5.47 -15.04
N SER A 144 8.66 -4.36 -15.34
CA SER A 144 9.11 -3.34 -16.29
C SER A 144 8.66 -1.93 -15.87
N PRO A 145 9.02 -1.48 -14.64
CA PRO A 145 8.58 -0.21 -14.09
C PRO A 145 8.97 0.97 -14.99
N LYS A 146 8.14 2.02 -15.06
CA LYS A 146 8.36 3.17 -15.94
C LYS A 146 8.63 4.49 -15.22
N ASN A 147 8.33 4.58 -13.95
CA ASN A 147 8.62 5.75 -13.12
C ASN A 147 9.60 5.40 -12.00
N PHE A 148 10.13 6.44 -11.33
CA PHE A 148 11.15 6.24 -10.31
C PHE A 148 10.61 5.51 -9.07
N TYR A 149 9.39 5.84 -8.65
CA TYR A 149 8.72 5.14 -7.53
C TYR A 149 8.60 3.64 -7.82
N SER A 150 8.00 3.27 -8.94
CA SER A 150 7.80 1.85 -9.29
C SER A 150 9.12 1.11 -9.48
N ALA A 151 10.17 1.79 -9.98
CA ALA A 151 11.52 1.23 -10.08
C ALA A 151 12.12 0.91 -8.69
N THR A 152 11.94 1.79 -7.69
CA THR A 152 12.40 1.52 -6.33
C THR A 152 11.62 0.40 -5.65
N LYS A 153 10.32 0.28 -5.92
CA LYS A 153 9.50 -0.84 -5.43
C LYS A 153 9.91 -2.17 -6.06
N ALA A 154 10.17 -2.21 -7.37
CA ALA A 154 10.69 -3.40 -8.04
C ALA A 154 12.09 -3.80 -7.51
N ALA A 155 12.96 -2.82 -7.24
CA ALA A 155 14.26 -3.08 -6.60
C ALA A 155 14.09 -3.70 -5.19
N ALA A 156 13.13 -3.20 -4.41
CA ALA A 156 12.81 -3.76 -3.09
C ALA A 156 12.36 -5.22 -3.18
N GLU A 157 11.51 -5.58 -4.15
CA GLU A 157 11.11 -6.97 -4.39
C GLU A 157 12.29 -7.89 -4.67
N HIS A 158 13.20 -7.43 -5.55
CA HIS A 158 14.42 -8.20 -5.85
C HIS A 158 15.33 -8.36 -4.63
N ILE A 159 15.41 -7.37 -3.73
CA ILE A 159 16.14 -7.49 -2.47
C ILE A 159 15.50 -8.57 -1.59
N VAL A 160 14.18 -8.54 -1.40
CA VAL A 160 13.47 -9.56 -0.61
C VAL A 160 13.74 -10.96 -1.17
N CYS A 161 13.56 -11.16 -2.49
CA CYS A 161 13.82 -12.45 -3.14
C CYS A 161 15.28 -12.89 -3.02
N ALA A 162 16.25 -11.98 -3.18
CA ALA A 162 17.67 -12.30 -3.08
C ALA A 162 18.05 -12.76 -1.66
N TYR A 163 17.54 -12.08 -0.62
CA TYR A 163 17.75 -12.51 0.76
C TYR A 163 17.08 -13.84 1.07
N ALA A 164 15.82 -14.01 0.63
CA ALA A 164 15.09 -15.26 0.84
C ALA A 164 15.82 -16.45 0.22
N ASN A 165 16.23 -16.33 -1.04
CA ASN A 165 16.98 -17.38 -1.74
C ASN A 165 18.37 -17.67 -1.15
N THR A 166 19.05 -16.63 -0.64
CA THR A 166 20.42 -16.78 -0.14
C THR A 166 20.47 -17.35 1.27
N PHE A 167 19.50 -16.98 2.11
CA PHE A 167 19.50 -17.26 3.54
C PHE A 167 18.34 -18.14 4.00
N ASP A 168 17.57 -18.71 3.05
CA ASP A 168 16.41 -19.60 3.31
C ASP A 168 15.38 -18.93 4.23
N LEU A 169 14.96 -17.71 3.86
CA LEU A 169 14.01 -16.91 4.64
C LEU A 169 12.61 -16.99 4.05
N ASP A 170 11.62 -17.03 4.93
CA ASP A 170 10.22 -17.04 4.56
C ASP A 170 9.68 -15.62 4.28
N TYR A 171 8.95 -15.47 3.19
CA TYR A 171 8.25 -14.23 2.87
C TYR A 171 6.91 -14.47 2.19
N VAL A 172 6.07 -13.46 2.19
CA VAL A 172 5.02 -13.22 1.19
C VAL A 172 5.17 -11.82 0.65
N MET A 173 4.87 -11.64 -0.63
CA MET A 173 4.91 -10.35 -1.29
C MET A 173 3.54 -10.04 -1.89
N VAL A 174 3.07 -8.80 -1.71
CA VAL A 174 1.75 -8.38 -2.16
C VAL A 174 1.90 -7.21 -3.11
N ARG A 175 1.49 -7.37 -4.37
CA ARG A 175 1.37 -6.30 -5.36
C ARG A 175 -0.07 -5.83 -5.40
N MET A 176 -0.30 -4.60 -4.92
CA MET A 176 -1.66 -4.06 -4.80
C MET A 176 -1.99 -3.10 -5.92
N SER A 177 -3.25 -3.12 -6.36
CA SER A 177 -3.86 -2.07 -7.19
C SER A 177 -4.14 -0.79 -6.37
N ASN A 178 -4.80 0.20 -6.98
CA ASN A 178 -5.04 1.49 -6.36
C ASN A 178 -6.01 1.40 -5.18
N ASN A 179 -5.49 1.63 -3.98
CA ASN A 179 -6.30 1.69 -2.77
C ASN A 179 -6.97 3.05 -2.61
N TYR A 180 -8.21 3.06 -2.12
CA TYR A 180 -8.94 4.27 -1.73
C TYR A 180 -9.72 4.04 -0.43
N GLY A 181 -10.09 5.12 0.25
CA GLY A 181 -10.91 5.06 1.47
C GLY A 181 -10.52 6.09 2.53
N PRO A 182 -11.08 5.98 3.74
CA PRO A 182 -10.79 6.87 4.86
C PRO A 182 -9.30 6.95 5.18
N ARG A 183 -8.85 8.11 5.68
CA ARG A 183 -7.44 8.38 6.06
C ARG A 183 -6.45 8.41 4.89
N GLN A 184 -6.92 8.34 3.63
CA GLN A 184 -6.04 8.49 2.48
C GLN A 184 -5.49 9.92 2.41
N ASN A 185 -4.18 10.06 2.15
CA ASN A 185 -3.52 11.37 2.08
C ASN A 185 -4.20 12.27 1.03
N SER A 186 -4.38 13.54 1.41
CA SER A 186 -5.14 14.56 0.65
C SER A 186 -4.59 14.86 -0.75
N GLU A 187 -3.36 14.47 -1.06
CA GLU A 187 -2.72 14.62 -2.38
C GLU A 187 -3.17 13.56 -3.40
N LYS A 188 -3.75 12.44 -2.95
CA LYS A 188 -4.20 11.36 -3.82
C LYS A 188 -5.52 11.72 -4.51
N PHE A 189 -5.84 10.97 -5.59
CA PHE A 189 -6.91 11.34 -6.53
C PHE A 189 -8.30 11.45 -5.87
N VAL A 190 -8.78 10.39 -5.21
CA VAL A 190 -10.10 10.40 -4.56
C VAL A 190 -10.20 11.50 -3.47
N PRO A 191 -9.25 11.64 -2.53
CA PRO A 191 -9.24 12.76 -1.59
C PRO A 191 -9.15 14.13 -2.26
N THR A 192 -8.45 14.28 -3.39
CA THR A 192 -8.40 15.55 -4.13
C THR A 192 -9.77 15.93 -4.67
N ILE A 193 -10.55 14.99 -5.19
CA ILE A 193 -11.93 15.20 -5.63
C ILE A 193 -12.76 15.71 -4.44
N ILE A 194 -12.77 14.98 -3.32
CA ILE A 194 -13.53 15.33 -2.11
C ILE A 194 -13.15 16.73 -1.61
N ARG A 195 -11.85 17.03 -1.53
CA ARG A 195 -11.34 18.32 -1.08
C ARG A 195 -11.75 19.46 -2.02
N SER A 196 -11.71 19.23 -3.33
CA SER A 196 -12.14 20.23 -4.31
C SER A 196 -13.61 20.55 -4.13
N LEU A 197 -14.47 19.54 -4.05
CA LEU A 197 -15.90 19.70 -3.86
C LEU A 197 -16.24 20.40 -2.53
N LYS A 198 -15.61 20.00 -1.42
CA LYS A 198 -15.80 20.63 -0.10
C LYS A 198 -15.42 22.12 -0.06
N ASN A 199 -14.45 22.52 -0.89
CA ASN A 199 -13.98 23.91 -0.96
C ASN A 199 -14.61 24.70 -2.11
N ASN A 200 -15.63 24.17 -2.78
CA ASN A 200 -16.25 24.78 -3.97
C ASN A 200 -15.22 25.14 -5.07
N LYS A 201 -14.22 24.26 -5.26
CA LYS A 201 -13.19 24.38 -6.29
C LYS A 201 -13.42 23.33 -7.36
N LYS A 202 -12.96 23.62 -8.58
CA LYS A 202 -12.96 22.63 -9.65
C LYS A 202 -11.98 21.49 -9.36
N ILE A 203 -12.37 20.29 -9.77
CA ILE A 203 -11.55 19.08 -9.71
C ILE A 203 -10.56 19.16 -10.88
N PRO A 204 -9.23 19.15 -10.65
CA PRO A 204 -8.26 19.11 -11.73
C PRO A 204 -8.21 17.70 -12.34
N LEU A 205 -8.52 17.60 -13.63
CA LEU A 205 -8.45 16.36 -14.39
C LEU A 205 -7.28 16.44 -15.37
N TYR A 206 -6.25 15.62 -15.16
CA TYR A 206 -5.05 15.61 -15.98
C TYR A 206 -5.30 15.00 -17.36
N GLY A 207 -4.76 15.64 -18.41
CA GLY A 207 -4.86 15.19 -19.79
C GLY A 207 -6.28 15.04 -20.27
N ASP A 208 -6.64 13.90 -20.86
CA ASP A 208 -8.00 13.58 -21.31
C ASP A 208 -8.79 12.74 -20.29
N GLY A 209 -8.20 12.42 -19.14
CA GLY A 209 -8.82 11.67 -18.07
C GLY A 209 -9.04 10.19 -18.34
N LYS A 210 -8.47 9.64 -19.43
CA LYS A 210 -8.67 8.22 -19.84
C LYS A 210 -7.71 7.24 -19.20
N ASN A 211 -6.84 7.70 -18.31
CA ASN A 211 -5.95 6.80 -17.55
C ASN A 211 -6.79 5.84 -16.71
N VAL A 212 -6.53 4.54 -16.87
CA VAL A 212 -7.30 3.48 -16.21
C VAL A 212 -6.54 2.94 -15.00
N ARG A 213 -7.24 2.76 -13.90
CA ARG A 213 -6.74 2.12 -12.67
C ARG A 213 -7.77 1.12 -12.16
N ASP A 214 -7.28 0.11 -11.49
CA ASP A 214 -8.10 -0.84 -10.73
C ASP A 214 -8.22 -0.34 -9.29
N TRP A 215 -9.42 -0.31 -8.75
CA TRP A 215 -9.71 0.30 -7.45
C TRP A 215 -10.13 -0.73 -6.41
N ILE A 216 -9.50 -0.66 -5.24
CA ILE A 216 -9.84 -1.51 -4.11
C ILE A 216 -10.03 -0.70 -2.83
N TYR A 217 -11.11 -0.97 -2.10
CA TYR A 217 -11.36 -0.33 -0.82
C TYR A 217 -10.34 -0.78 0.22
N VAL A 218 -9.78 0.16 0.96
CA VAL A 218 -8.62 -0.08 1.83
C VAL A 218 -8.87 -1.14 2.90
N GLU A 219 -10.06 -1.19 3.49
CA GLU A 219 -10.37 -2.21 4.49
C GLU A 219 -10.41 -3.62 3.89
N ASP A 220 -10.84 -3.76 2.64
CA ASP A 220 -10.81 -5.04 1.95
C ASP A 220 -9.37 -5.45 1.64
N SER A 221 -8.54 -4.50 1.21
CA SER A 221 -7.10 -4.75 1.00
C SER A 221 -6.44 -5.33 2.24
N VAL A 222 -6.63 -4.70 3.40
CA VAL A 222 -5.97 -5.17 4.63
C VAL A 222 -6.52 -6.52 5.12
N LYS A 223 -7.81 -6.80 4.90
CA LYS A 223 -8.39 -8.13 5.17
C LYS A 223 -7.78 -9.20 4.27
N ILE A 224 -7.61 -8.91 2.97
CA ILE A 224 -6.98 -9.82 2.02
C ILE A 224 -5.53 -10.09 2.42
N ILE A 225 -4.75 -9.05 2.74
CA ILE A 225 -3.37 -9.19 3.21
C ILE A 225 -3.30 -10.06 4.47
N TYR A 226 -4.20 -9.81 5.42
CA TYR A 226 -4.29 -10.60 6.63
C TYR A 226 -4.57 -12.08 6.33
N ASN A 227 -5.51 -12.39 5.43
CA ASN A 227 -5.81 -13.74 4.99
C ASN A 227 -4.61 -14.39 4.29
N ILE A 228 -3.90 -13.67 3.42
CA ILE A 228 -2.65 -14.16 2.82
C ILE A 228 -1.68 -14.59 3.92
N ILE A 229 -1.41 -13.76 4.91
CA ILE A 229 -0.50 -14.07 6.03
C ILE A 229 -0.97 -15.30 6.81
N GLN A 230 -2.27 -15.42 7.08
CA GLN A 230 -2.81 -16.51 7.91
C GLN A 230 -2.86 -17.87 7.18
N PHE A 231 -3.19 -17.88 5.89
CA PHE A 231 -3.45 -19.11 5.16
C PHE A 231 -2.24 -19.63 4.39
N THR A 232 -1.25 -18.78 4.06
CA THR A 232 -0.10 -19.19 3.25
C THR A 232 1.12 -19.58 4.07
N SER A 233 1.16 -19.20 5.36
CA SER A 233 2.31 -19.44 6.25
C SER A 233 3.65 -18.99 5.64
N PHE A 234 3.64 -17.85 4.89
CA PHE A 234 4.82 -17.28 4.23
C PHE A 234 5.49 -18.26 3.25
N ASN A 235 4.75 -18.68 2.24
CA ASN A 235 5.12 -19.73 1.29
C ASN A 235 6.09 -19.29 0.17
N ASN A 236 6.79 -18.18 0.33
CA ASN A 236 7.74 -17.60 -0.62
C ASN A 236 7.12 -17.26 -1.99
N GLU A 237 5.90 -16.70 -1.93
CA GLU A 237 5.09 -16.42 -3.10
C GLU A 237 4.70 -14.95 -3.19
N VAL A 238 4.42 -14.53 -4.42
CA VAL A 238 3.84 -13.22 -4.74
C VAL A 238 2.33 -13.36 -4.94
N TYR A 239 1.57 -12.37 -4.50
CA TYR A 239 0.12 -12.27 -4.65
C TYR A 239 -0.26 -10.91 -5.24
N ASN A 240 -0.94 -10.91 -6.37
CA ASN A 240 -1.63 -9.74 -6.87
C ASN A 240 -2.91 -9.51 -6.07
N VAL A 241 -3.11 -8.29 -5.58
CA VAL A 241 -4.31 -7.91 -4.81
C VAL A 241 -5.06 -6.81 -5.56
N SER A 242 -6.15 -7.19 -6.19
CA SER A 242 -6.98 -6.41 -7.09
C SER A 242 -8.41 -6.94 -7.05
N LEU A 243 -9.40 -6.09 -7.27
CA LEU A 243 -10.79 -6.51 -7.45
C LEU A 243 -11.21 -6.59 -8.92
N CYS A 244 -10.31 -6.23 -9.85
CA CYS A 244 -10.59 -6.08 -11.28
C CYS A 244 -11.74 -5.08 -11.55
N ASP A 245 -11.86 -4.05 -10.71
CA ASP A 245 -12.80 -2.92 -10.88
C ASP A 245 -12.04 -1.76 -11.56
N GLU A 246 -11.78 -1.95 -12.85
CA GLU A 246 -11.05 -0.96 -13.65
C GLU A 246 -11.95 0.22 -14.00
N ARG A 247 -11.48 1.44 -13.71
CA ARG A 247 -12.16 2.69 -14.04
C ARG A 247 -11.17 3.71 -14.56
N ASN A 248 -11.57 4.46 -15.58
CA ASN A 248 -10.81 5.63 -15.96
C ASN A 248 -11.10 6.82 -15.02
N ASN A 249 -10.27 7.85 -15.05
CA ASN A 249 -10.40 8.98 -14.15
C ASN A 249 -11.72 9.75 -14.35
N VAL A 250 -12.26 9.79 -15.57
CA VAL A 250 -13.56 10.40 -15.87
C VAL A 250 -14.68 9.64 -15.16
N GLU A 251 -14.69 8.30 -15.24
CA GLU A 251 -15.68 7.44 -14.57
C GLU A 251 -15.64 7.59 -13.06
N VAL A 252 -14.43 7.65 -12.46
CA VAL A 252 -14.27 7.89 -11.02
C VAL A 252 -14.88 9.22 -10.60
N ILE A 253 -14.57 10.31 -11.31
CA ILE A 253 -15.14 11.64 -11.01
C ILE A 253 -16.65 11.61 -11.18
N GLN A 254 -17.16 11.04 -12.30
CA GLN A 254 -18.61 10.99 -12.55
C GLN A 254 -19.36 10.24 -11.46
N THR A 255 -18.86 9.06 -11.04
CA THR A 255 -19.46 8.30 -9.94
C THR A 255 -19.53 9.13 -8.64
N MET A 256 -18.49 9.92 -8.35
CA MET A 256 -18.48 10.77 -7.16
C MET A 256 -19.44 11.96 -7.32
N LEU A 257 -19.51 12.60 -8.48
CA LEU A 257 -20.45 13.68 -8.73
C LEU A 257 -21.90 13.20 -8.62
N ASP A 258 -22.23 12.04 -9.21
CA ASP A 258 -23.56 11.44 -9.11
C ASP A 258 -23.96 11.18 -7.64
N HIS A 259 -23.00 10.73 -6.81
CA HIS A 259 -23.24 10.52 -5.38
C HIS A 259 -23.58 11.83 -4.65
N PHE A 260 -22.94 12.96 -5.03
CA PHE A 260 -23.20 14.27 -4.42
C PHE A 260 -24.32 15.07 -5.13
N GLY A 261 -24.89 14.55 -6.20
CA GLY A 261 -25.93 15.24 -7.00
C GLY A 261 -25.41 16.51 -7.70
N LEU A 262 -24.16 16.48 -8.21
CA LEU A 262 -23.48 17.60 -8.84
C LEU A 262 -23.28 17.37 -10.35
N GLU A 263 -23.26 18.49 -11.11
CA GLU A 263 -23.08 18.46 -12.55
C GLU A 263 -21.60 18.57 -12.95
N TRP A 264 -21.17 17.81 -13.97
CA TRP A 264 -19.81 17.78 -14.47
C TRP A 264 -19.24 19.16 -14.82
N GLY A 265 -19.97 19.92 -15.59
CA GLY A 265 -19.52 21.20 -16.16
C GLY A 265 -19.13 22.24 -15.12
N ASP A 266 -19.76 22.21 -13.95
CA ASP A 266 -19.51 23.14 -12.85
C ASP A 266 -18.34 22.71 -11.96
N CYS A 267 -18.03 21.41 -11.95
CA CYS A 267 -17.13 20.80 -10.98
C CYS A 267 -15.76 20.40 -11.53
N VAL A 268 -15.59 20.25 -12.86
CA VAL A 268 -14.36 19.69 -13.43
C VAL A 268 -13.63 20.70 -14.31
N GLU A 269 -12.30 20.66 -14.25
CA GLU A 269 -11.39 21.43 -15.10
C GLU A 269 -10.29 20.54 -15.64
N PHE A 270 -10.15 20.50 -16.97
CA PHE A 270 -9.03 19.81 -17.61
C PHE A 270 -7.75 20.62 -17.46
N VAL A 271 -6.69 19.96 -17.03
CA VAL A 271 -5.36 20.56 -16.87
C VAL A 271 -4.32 19.80 -17.68
N ASP A 272 -3.14 20.39 -17.88
CA ASP A 272 -2.04 19.74 -18.59
C ASP A 272 -1.69 18.40 -17.95
N ASP A 273 -1.38 17.40 -18.79
CA ASP A 273 -1.02 16.09 -18.30
C ASP A 273 0.36 16.10 -17.63
N ARG A 274 0.54 15.22 -16.65
CA ARG A 274 1.81 15.10 -15.93
C ARG A 274 2.81 14.23 -16.69
N LEU A 275 4.09 14.49 -16.50
CA LEU A 275 5.17 13.71 -17.08
C LEU A 275 5.12 12.23 -16.62
N GLY A 276 5.27 11.31 -17.56
CA GLY A 276 5.31 9.89 -17.26
C GLY A 276 3.99 9.31 -16.75
N HIS A 277 2.86 9.89 -17.13
CA HIS A 277 1.54 9.42 -16.75
C HIS A 277 1.18 8.15 -17.52
N ASP A 278 1.35 7.00 -16.88
CA ASP A 278 1.05 5.70 -17.47
C ASP A 278 -0.45 5.55 -17.77
N SER A 279 -0.78 4.97 -18.93
CA SER A 279 -2.15 4.92 -19.46
C SER A 279 -3.04 3.94 -18.69
N ARG A 280 -2.57 2.72 -18.39
CA ARG A 280 -3.36 1.69 -17.73
C ARG A 280 -2.46 0.74 -16.95
N TYR A 281 -2.88 0.40 -15.72
CA TYR A 281 -2.38 -0.72 -14.95
C TYR A 281 -3.49 -1.75 -14.78
N SER A 282 -3.16 -3.03 -14.93
CA SER A 282 -4.09 -4.12 -14.73
C SER A 282 -3.36 -5.39 -14.32
N ILE A 283 -3.85 -6.03 -13.28
CA ILE A 283 -3.33 -7.29 -12.73
C ILE A 283 -4.45 -8.29 -12.52
N THR A 284 -4.15 -9.58 -12.70
CA THR A 284 -5.09 -10.66 -12.37
C THR A 284 -5.14 -10.87 -10.85
N ASN A 285 -6.28 -11.37 -10.37
CA ASN A 285 -6.50 -11.66 -8.94
C ASN A 285 -6.76 -13.15 -8.66
N HIS A 286 -6.57 -14.03 -9.65
CA HIS A 286 -6.97 -15.43 -9.56
C HIS A 286 -6.37 -16.14 -8.36
N LYS A 287 -5.09 -15.86 -8.05
CA LYS A 287 -4.37 -16.49 -6.95
C LYS A 287 -4.91 -16.07 -5.57
N MET A 288 -5.36 -14.81 -5.43
CA MET A 288 -5.88 -14.31 -4.16
C MET A 288 -7.36 -14.68 -3.94
N LEU A 289 -8.15 -14.94 -4.99
CA LEU A 289 -9.59 -15.22 -4.86
C LEU A 289 -9.89 -16.40 -3.94
N HIS A 290 -9.00 -17.40 -3.87
CA HIS A 290 -9.15 -18.54 -2.97
C HIS A 290 -8.96 -18.17 -1.48
N LEU A 291 -8.47 -16.97 -1.19
CA LEU A 291 -8.19 -16.48 0.16
C LEU A 291 -9.23 -15.46 0.63
N ILE A 292 -10.22 -15.13 -0.22
CA ILE A 292 -11.31 -14.20 0.13
C ILE A 292 -12.51 -15.02 0.61
N ASP A 293 -12.93 -14.80 1.83
CA ASP A 293 -14.09 -15.43 2.47
C ASP A 293 -15.20 -14.42 2.85
N PHE A 294 -15.13 -13.21 2.32
CA PHE A 294 -16.06 -12.11 2.58
C PHE A 294 -16.49 -11.41 1.28
N LYS A 295 -17.62 -10.70 1.34
CA LYS A 295 -18.07 -9.85 0.24
C LYS A 295 -17.22 -8.58 0.20
N THR A 296 -16.58 -8.33 -0.94
CA THR A 296 -15.81 -7.11 -1.18
C THR A 296 -16.72 -5.88 -1.38
N THR A 297 -16.21 -4.72 -1.04
CA THR A 297 -16.90 -3.44 -1.15
C THR A 297 -16.85 -2.96 -2.60
N SER A 298 -18.01 -2.64 -3.21
CA SER A 298 -18.04 -1.99 -4.52
C SER A 298 -17.48 -0.56 -4.44
N PHE A 299 -17.03 0.00 -5.58
CA PHE A 299 -16.51 1.37 -5.58
C PHE A 299 -17.58 2.36 -5.11
N GLU A 300 -18.84 2.19 -5.56
CA GLU A 300 -20.00 3.01 -5.17
C GLU A 300 -20.30 2.95 -3.67
N ASP A 301 -20.12 1.79 -3.05
CA ASP A 301 -20.33 1.65 -1.59
C ASP A 301 -19.15 2.24 -0.79
N GLY A 302 -17.94 2.09 -1.29
CA GLY A 302 -16.73 2.57 -0.60
C GLY A 302 -16.54 4.09 -0.60
N ILE A 303 -17.19 4.83 -1.53
CA ILE A 303 -17.17 6.30 -1.57
C ILE A 303 -18.28 6.95 -0.73
N ARG A 304 -19.25 6.21 -0.20
CA ARG A 304 -20.34 6.68 0.70
C ARG A 304 -19.84 6.89 2.12
#